data_32b0c9d17681fc2fb6bb0cd0d5e825a3
#
_entry.id   32b0c9d17681fc2fb6bb0cd0d5e825a3
#
_cell.length_a   1.000
_cell.length_b   1.000
_cell.length_c   1.000
_cell.angle_alpha   90.00
_cell.angle_beta   90.00
_cell.angle_gamma   90.00
#
_symmetry.space_group_name_H-M   'P 1'
#
loop_
_entity.id
_entity.type
_entity.pdbx_description
1 polymer ?
#
loop_
_entity_poly.entity_id
_entity_poly.type
_entity_poly.pdbx_seq_one_letter_code
_entity_poly.pdbx_strand_id
1 'polypeptide(L)'
;MADHLAAGIVHLAVDPADVESLMAIRASSIWASEHSLPLKIWPFQRELGNPAADVPRGDNAMERLKARRALARTNYRQMEAKRAREYLGLPLDFVVEAETGTRMAAWLFNESAVRESMAGIWPEFEKLLVDDGRSPTAGGGVEEWSEEQRAINQQLVDCGIYTTPSFLLDDHRFVGIGHLPLIRACFLGEALRD
;
A
#
# COMPACT_ATOMS: atom_id res chain seq x y z
N MET A 1 23.83 -5.85 5.35
CA MET A 1 22.54 -5.21 5.04
C MET A 1 21.53 -5.84 5.97
N ALA A 2 20.81 -5.06 6.76
CA ALA A 2 19.78 -5.62 7.64
C ALA A 2 18.66 -6.18 6.75
N ASP A 3 18.19 -7.39 7.04
CA ASP A 3 17.03 -7.97 6.37
C ASP A 3 15.78 -7.39 7.06
N HIS A 4 15.15 -6.42 6.41
CA HIS A 4 13.96 -5.76 6.93
C HIS A 4 12.68 -6.57 6.68
N LEU A 5 12.75 -7.57 5.79
CA LEU A 5 11.62 -8.42 5.42
C LEU A 5 11.78 -9.80 6.08
N ALA A 6 11.74 -9.81 7.41
CA ALA A 6 11.90 -11.03 8.19
C ALA A 6 10.79 -12.05 7.87
N ALA A 7 11.17 -13.33 7.81
CA ALA A 7 10.24 -14.44 7.62
C ALA A 7 9.23 -14.55 8.78
N GLY A 8 8.04 -15.06 8.49
CA GLY A 8 6.97 -15.22 9.45
C GLY A 8 6.28 -13.90 9.85
N ILE A 9 6.55 -12.81 9.15
CA ILE A 9 5.88 -11.51 9.34
C ILE A 9 5.10 -11.18 8.08
N VAL A 10 3.88 -10.69 8.24
CA VAL A 10 3.09 -10.14 7.13
C VAL A 10 3.59 -8.72 6.84
N HIS A 11 4.14 -8.51 5.66
CA HIS A 11 4.57 -7.19 5.19
C HIS A 11 3.52 -6.63 4.22
N LEU A 12 3.02 -5.44 4.48
CA LEU A 12 2.10 -4.70 3.62
C LEU A 12 2.82 -3.52 2.98
N ALA A 13 2.92 -3.53 1.66
CA ALA A 13 3.42 -2.40 0.87
C ALA A 13 2.27 -1.49 0.45
N VAL A 14 2.37 -0.19 0.72
CA VAL A 14 1.31 0.80 0.52
C VAL A 14 1.85 2.09 -0.11
N ASP A 15 1.01 2.75 -0.90
CA ASP A 15 1.18 4.15 -1.25
C ASP A 15 0.21 4.98 -0.40
N PRO A 16 0.68 5.74 0.61
CA PRO A 16 -0.20 6.49 1.50
C PRO A 16 -0.99 7.61 0.81
N ALA A 17 -0.62 8.00 -0.41
CA ALA A 17 -1.39 8.94 -1.22
C ALA A 17 -2.59 8.27 -1.93
N ASP A 18 -2.66 6.95 -1.92
CA ASP A 18 -3.73 6.17 -2.56
C ASP A 18 -4.77 5.67 -1.56
N VAL A 19 -6.05 5.98 -1.81
CA VAL A 19 -7.16 5.61 -0.91
C VAL A 19 -7.35 4.10 -0.78
N GLU A 20 -7.00 3.31 -1.79
CA GLU A 20 -7.03 1.84 -1.70
C GLU A 20 -5.99 1.35 -0.68
N SER A 21 -4.82 2.00 -0.64
CA SER A 21 -3.78 1.74 0.35
C SER A 21 -4.21 2.14 1.76
N LEU A 22 -4.92 3.28 1.92
CA LEU A 22 -5.49 3.68 3.21
C LEU A 22 -6.50 2.63 3.72
N MET A 23 -7.37 2.14 2.85
CA MET A 23 -8.29 1.05 3.17
C MET A 23 -7.54 -0.22 3.59
N ALA A 24 -6.45 -0.56 2.89
CA ALA A 24 -5.63 -1.71 3.21
C ALA A 24 -4.93 -1.57 4.57
N ILE A 25 -4.40 -0.39 4.91
CA ILE A 25 -3.82 -0.10 6.22
C ILE A 25 -4.86 -0.36 7.32
N ARG A 26 -6.07 0.22 7.19
CA ARG A 26 -7.15 0.03 8.16
C ARG A 26 -7.53 -1.44 8.30
N ALA A 27 -7.87 -2.08 7.18
CA ALA A 27 -8.36 -3.44 7.18
C ALA A 27 -7.33 -4.43 7.75
N SER A 28 -6.07 -4.33 7.29
CA SER A 28 -5.01 -5.25 7.73
C SER A 28 -4.57 -5.00 9.18
N SER A 29 -4.54 -3.75 9.63
CA SER A 29 -4.20 -3.40 11.01
C SER A 29 -5.22 -3.98 12.01
N ILE A 30 -6.52 -3.85 11.72
CA ILE A 30 -7.60 -4.42 12.55
C ILE A 30 -7.54 -5.95 12.48
N TRP A 31 -7.49 -6.51 11.28
CA TRP A 31 -7.45 -7.94 11.05
C TRP A 31 -6.24 -8.61 11.71
N ALA A 32 -5.05 -8.03 11.60
CA ALA A 32 -3.84 -8.55 12.24
C ALA A 32 -3.96 -8.52 13.78
N SER A 33 -4.58 -7.47 14.34
CA SER A 33 -4.85 -7.38 15.77
C SER A 33 -5.82 -8.47 16.25
N GLU A 34 -6.91 -8.70 15.51
CA GLU A 34 -7.92 -9.72 15.84
C GLU A 34 -7.35 -11.15 15.81
N HIS A 35 -6.35 -11.38 14.96
CA HIS A 35 -5.75 -12.70 14.78
C HIS A 35 -4.36 -12.83 15.40
N SER A 36 -3.89 -11.82 16.13
CA SER A 36 -2.55 -11.80 16.75
C SER A 36 -1.41 -12.07 15.75
N LEU A 37 -1.53 -11.52 14.53
CA LEU A 37 -0.54 -11.69 13.48
C LEU A 37 0.48 -10.55 13.50
N PRO A 38 1.78 -10.84 13.37
CA PRO A 38 2.78 -9.80 13.21
C PRO A 38 2.62 -9.12 11.84
N LEU A 39 2.46 -7.80 11.85
CA LEU A 39 2.26 -6.97 10.66
C LEU A 39 3.30 -5.86 10.63
N LYS A 40 3.92 -5.66 9.47
CA LYS A 40 4.72 -4.47 9.13
C LYS A 40 4.06 -3.75 7.96
N ILE A 41 4.07 -2.43 7.98
CA ILE A 41 3.47 -1.61 6.91
C ILE A 41 4.55 -0.69 6.37
N TRP A 42 4.95 -0.91 5.13
CA TRP A 42 6.01 -0.18 4.49
C TRP A 42 5.47 0.77 3.43
N PRO A 43 5.85 2.04 3.44
CA PRO A 43 5.59 2.90 2.30
C PRO A 43 6.33 2.35 1.09
N PHE A 44 5.64 2.34 -0.05
CA PHE A 44 6.18 1.83 -1.30
C PHE A 44 5.98 2.88 -2.39
N GLN A 45 7.07 3.26 -3.01
CA GLN A 45 7.06 4.13 -4.17
C GLN A 45 7.48 3.33 -5.40
N ARG A 46 6.57 3.20 -6.33
CA ARG A 46 6.94 2.67 -7.63
C ARG A 46 7.80 3.73 -8.34
N GLU A 47 8.98 3.34 -8.79
CA GLU A 47 9.67 4.13 -9.81
C GLU A 47 8.78 4.16 -11.05
N LEU A 48 8.08 5.26 -11.23
CA LEU A 48 7.19 5.47 -12.35
C LEU A 48 8.05 5.65 -13.61
N GLY A 49 8.27 4.58 -14.34
CA GLY A 49 8.41 4.69 -15.78
C GLY A 49 7.18 5.47 -16.29
N ASN A 50 7.42 6.56 -16.95
CA ASN A 50 6.43 7.56 -17.39
C ASN A 50 5.11 6.91 -17.88
N PRO A 51 3.99 6.97 -17.14
CA PRO A 51 2.75 6.33 -17.54
C PRO A 51 2.16 6.95 -18.83
N ALA A 52 2.62 8.14 -19.22
CA ALA A 52 2.23 8.79 -20.48
C ALA A 52 2.86 8.12 -21.71
N ALA A 53 3.90 7.27 -21.54
CA ALA A 53 4.52 6.56 -22.66
C ALA A 53 3.71 5.35 -23.15
N ASP A 54 2.73 4.91 -22.37
CA ASP A 54 2.00 3.64 -22.62
C ASP A 54 0.60 3.83 -23.20
N VAL A 55 0.25 5.03 -23.68
CA VAL A 55 -1.01 5.20 -24.43
C VAL A 55 -0.77 4.75 -25.88
N PRO A 56 -1.25 3.56 -26.28
CA PRO A 56 -1.03 3.04 -27.62
C PRO A 56 -1.71 3.95 -28.65
N ARG A 57 -0.93 4.52 -29.56
CA ARG A 57 -1.40 5.37 -30.67
C ARG A 57 -1.38 4.61 -31.99
N GLY A 58 -2.01 3.45 -32.03
CA GLY A 58 -2.01 2.62 -33.24
C GLY A 58 -3.39 2.10 -33.63
N ASP A 59 -3.62 1.91 -34.92
CA ASP A 59 -4.92 1.53 -35.48
C ASP A 59 -5.07 0.02 -35.71
N ASN A 60 -4.12 -0.78 -35.18
CA ASN A 60 -4.16 -2.23 -35.30
C ASN A 60 -4.96 -2.91 -34.18
N ALA A 61 -5.37 -4.17 -34.41
CA ALA A 61 -6.21 -4.93 -33.46
C ALA A 61 -5.55 -5.08 -32.08
N MET A 62 -4.22 -5.20 -32.01
CA MET A 62 -3.47 -5.32 -30.77
C MET A 62 -3.54 -4.03 -29.96
N GLU A 63 -3.41 -2.88 -30.59
CA GLU A 63 -3.50 -1.57 -29.93
C GLU A 63 -4.91 -1.33 -29.37
N ARG A 64 -5.95 -1.71 -30.12
CA ARG A 64 -7.34 -1.64 -29.63
C ARG A 64 -7.54 -2.55 -28.41
N LEU A 65 -6.93 -3.73 -28.37
CA LEU A 65 -6.99 -4.63 -27.23
C LEU A 65 -6.28 -4.05 -26.02
N LYS A 66 -5.08 -3.46 -26.19
CA LYS A 66 -4.35 -2.77 -25.13
C LYS A 66 -5.16 -1.60 -24.57
N ALA A 67 -5.75 -0.77 -25.44
CA ALA A 67 -6.59 0.35 -25.04
C ALA A 67 -7.81 -0.09 -24.23
N ARG A 68 -8.50 -1.18 -24.67
CA ARG A 68 -9.62 -1.76 -23.90
C ARG A 68 -9.20 -2.26 -22.53
N ARG A 69 -8.05 -2.93 -22.44
CA ARG A 69 -7.50 -3.42 -21.17
C ARG A 69 -7.11 -2.24 -20.26
N ALA A 70 -6.51 -1.19 -20.81
CA ALA A 70 -6.18 0.02 -20.06
C ALA A 70 -7.44 0.69 -19.50
N LEU A 71 -8.48 0.87 -20.32
CA LEU A 71 -9.77 1.42 -19.91
C LEU A 71 -10.43 0.56 -18.82
N ALA A 72 -10.44 -0.75 -18.99
CA ALA A 72 -11.00 -1.67 -17.99
C ALA A 72 -10.26 -1.57 -16.64
N ARG A 73 -8.92 -1.45 -16.65
CA ARG A 73 -8.13 -1.24 -15.43
C ARG A 73 -8.45 0.11 -14.77
N THR A 74 -8.59 1.17 -15.56
CA THR A 74 -8.95 2.50 -15.05
C THR A 74 -10.32 2.48 -14.38
N ASN A 75 -11.32 1.90 -15.05
CA ASN A 75 -12.67 1.78 -14.49
C ASN A 75 -12.67 0.93 -13.20
N TYR A 76 -11.93 -0.17 -13.18
CA TYR A 76 -11.80 -1.00 -11.99
C TYR A 76 -11.19 -0.21 -10.82
N ARG A 77 -10.08 0.50 -11.05
CA ARG A 77 -9.45 1.34 -10.01
C ARG A 77 -10.39 2.43 -9.49
N GLN A 78 -11.16 3.08 -10.37
CA GLN A 78 -12.15 4.08 -9.94
C GLN A 78 -13.23 3.47 -9.04
N MET A 79 -13.69 2.26 -9.37
CA MET A 79 -14.66 1.53 -8.53
C MET A 79 -14.06 1.15 -7.17
N GLU A 80 -12.83 0.63 -7.15
CA GLU A 80 -12.15 0.27 -5.90
C GLU A 80 -11.85 1.52 -5.04
N ALA A 81 -11.41 2.61 -5.65
CA ALA A 81 -11.20 3.87 -4.94
C ALA A 81 -12.52 4.42 -4.34
N LYS A 82 -13.65 4.29 -5.06
CA LYS A 82 -14.97 4.63 -4.52
C LYS A 82 -15.33 3.77 -3.31
N ARG A 83 -15.18 2.44 -3.41
CA ARG A 83 -15.42 1.50 -2.31
C ARG A 83 -14.52 1.80 -1.11
N ALA A 84 -13.25 2.13 -1.35
CA ALA A 84 -12.30 2.49 -0.31
C ALA A 84 -12.76 3.74 0.46
N ARG A 85 -13.20 4.78 -0.26
CA ARG A 85 -13.75 5.99 0.38
C ARG A 85 -15.00 5.70 1.20
N GLU A 86 -15.92 4.93 0.66
CA GLU A 86 -17.14 4.50 1.38
C GLU A 86 -16.79 3.70 2.66
N TYR A 87 -15.85 2.77 2.55
CA TYR A 87 -15.37 1.98 3.70
C TYR A 87 -14.70 2.84 4.77
N LEU A 88 -13.95 3.85 4.38
CA LEU A 88 -13.26 4.78 5.28
C LEU A 88 -14.19 5.88 5.82
N GLY A 89 -15.40 6.05 5.26
CA GLY A 89 -16.30 7.15 5.59
C GLY A 89 -15.82 8.51 5.04
N LEU A 90 -15.03 8.50 3.98
CA LEU A 90 -14.47 9.69 3.35
C LEU A 90 -15.39 10.24 2.24
N PRO A 91 -15.37 11.56 1.94
CA PRO A 91 -16.05 12.13 0.78
C PRO A 91 -15.61 11.45 -0.53
N LEU A 92 -16.51 11.41 -1.52
CA LEU A 92 -16.23 10.76 -2.81
C LEU A 92 -15.13 11.46 -3.62
N ASP A 93 -14.94 12.74 -3.39
CA ASP A 93 -13.91 13.59 -3.99
C ASP A 93 -12.64 13.71 -3.13
N PHE A 94 -12.58 12.98 -2.02
CA PHE A 94 -11.40 12.99 -1.14
C PHE A 94 -10.15 12.55 -1.89
N VAL A 95 -9.11 13.35 -1.75
CA VAL A 95 -7.77 13.10 -2.29
C VAL A 95 -6.77 13.38 -1.17
N VAL A 96 -5.78 12.52 -1.04
CA VAL A 96 -4.67 12.78 -0.12
C VAL A 96 -3.72 13.80 -0.78
N GLU A 97 -3.52 14.93 -0.13
CA GLU A 97 -2.55 15.91 -0.59
C GLU A 97 -1.13 15.32 -0.57
N ALA A 98 -0.29 15.72 -1.52
CA ALA A 98 1.05 15.15 -1.68
C ALA A 98 1.93 15.28 -0.41
N GLU A 99 1.84 16.42 0.28
CA GLU A 99 2.55 16.65 1.53
C GLU A 99 2.07 15.71 2.64
N THR A 100 0.76 15.51 2.76
CA THR A 100 0.16 14.56 3.69
C THR A 100 0.61 13.14 3.39
N GLY A 101 0.57 12.73 2.12
CA GLY A 101 1.07 11.43 1.70
C GLY A 101 2.54 11.20 2.09
N THR A 102 3.38 12.22 1.91
CA THR A 102 4.81 12.17 2.30
C THR A 102 4.98 12.02 3.83
N ARG A 103 4.25 12.81 4.62
CA ARG A 103 4.29 12.70 6.10
C ARG A 103 3.82 11.32 6.57
N MET A 104 2.75 10.82 5.98
CA MET A 104 2.23 9.49 6.30
C MET A 104 3.24 8.39 5.94
N ALA A 105 3.93 8.51 4.81
CA ALA A 105 4.98 7.59 4.42
C ALA A 105 6.14 7.59 5.41
N ALA A 106 6.63 8.77 5.81
CA ALA A 106 7.70 8.91 6.80
C ALA A 106 7.28 8.32 8.16
N TRP A 107 6.06 8.59 8.61
CA TRP A 107 5.54 8.05 9.85
C TRP A 107 5.43 6.53 9.81
N LEU A 108 4.84 5.95 8.76
CA LEU A 108 4.72 4.50 8.59
C LEU A 108 6.08 3.81 8.60
N PHE A 109 7.06 4.41 7.93
CA PHE A 109 8.42 3.88 7.91
C PHE A 109 9.03 3.83 9.31
N ASN A 110 8.97 4.95 10.04
CA ASN A 110 9.54 5.06 11.38
C ASN A 110 8.86 4.09 12.36
N GLU A 111 7.52 4.02 12.35
CA GLU A 111 6.79 3.09 13.21
C GLU A 111 7.07 1.63 12.86
N SER A 112 7.14 1.28 11.57
CA SER A 112 7.46 -0.09 11.14
C SER A 112 8.90 -0.48 11.47
N ALA A 113 9.83 0.47 11.53
CA ALA A 113 11.22 0.19 11.92
C ALA A 113 11.35 -0.13 13.42
N VAL A 114 10.57 0.52 14.29
CA VAL A 114 10.73 0.42 15.75
C VAL A 114 9.75 -0.53 16.43
N ARG A 115 8.53 -0.68 15.91
CA ARG A 115 7.51 -1.57 16.50
C ARG A 115 7.72 -3.01 16.06
N GLU A 116 7.48 -3.97 16.94
CA GLU A 116 7.45 -5.39 16.59
C GLU A 116 6.30 -5.70 15.62
N SER A 117 5.15 -5.03 15.80
CA SER A 117 3.99 -5.19 14.92
C SER A 117 3.22 -3.88 14.77
N MET A 118 2.65 -3.67 13.59
CA MET A 118 1.72 -2.58 13.25
C MET A 118 0.24 -3.00 13.42
N ALA A 119 -0.01 -4.16 14.00
CA ALA A 119 -1.37 -4.58 14.34
C ALA A 119 -2.03 -3.58 15.30
N GLY A 120 -3.28 -3.15 14.98
CA GLY A 120 -4.02 -2.17 15.78
C GLY A 120 -3.58 -0.70 15.60
N ILE A 121 -2.68 -0.38 14.67
CA ILE A 121 -2.11 0.97 14.48
C ILE A 121 -3.12 2.00 13.91
N TRP A 122 -4.25 1.54 13.36
CA TRP A 122 -5.18 2.41 12.63
C TRP A 122 -5.61 3.67 13.40
N PRO A 123 -5.98 3.63 14.69
CA PRO A 123 -6.41 4.85 15.40
C PRO A 123 -5.34 5.94 15.50
N GLU A 124 -4.06 5.56 15.50
CA GLU A 124 -2.93 6.49 15.49
C GLU A 124 -2.72 7.07 14.09
N PHE A 125 -2.80 6.21 13.08
CA PHE A 125 -2.69 6.60 11.68
C PHE A 125 -3.85 7.50 11.22
N GLU A 126 -5.08 7.21 11.66
CA GLU A 126 -6.28 8.00 11.33
C GLU A 126 -6.17 9.44 11.82
N LYS A 127 -5.51 9.69 12.95
CA LYS A 127 -5.25 11.04 13.44
C LYS A 127 -4.41 11.86 12.45
N LEU A 128 -3.46 11.25 11.78
CA LEU A 128 -2.65 11.93 10.75
C LEU A 128 -3.49 12.36 9.55
N LEU A 129 -4.52 11.58 9.20
CA LEU A 129 -5.46 11.91 8.14
C LEU A 129 -6.36 13.11 8.50
N VAL A 130 -6.76 13.22 9.77
CA VAL A 130 -7.72 14.23 10.22
C VAL A 130 -7.03 15.53 10.62
N ASP A 131 -5.82 15.47 11.16
CA ASP A 131 -5.07 16.63 11.64
C ASP A 131 -4.53 17.55 10.53
N ASP A 132 -4.77 17.21 9.26
CA ASP A 132 -4.30 17.95 8.08
C ASP A 132 -4.82 19.39 7.97
N GLY A 133 -5.74 19.80 8.83
CA GLY A 133 -6.20 21.20 8.96
C GLY A 133 -5.49 22.02 10.06
N ARG A 134 -4.60 21.46 10.83
CA ARG A 134 -4.12 22.10 12.07
C ARG A 134 -2.64 21.97 12.42
N SER A 135 -1.78 21.35 11.61
CA SER A 135 -0.38 21.26 12.04
C SER A 135 0.43 22.44 11.52
N PRO A 136 1.10 23.18 12.44
CA PRO A 136 2.01 24.24 12.05
C PRO A 136 3.30 23.62 11.51
N THR A 137 3.68 24.04 10.31
CA THR A 137 5.07 24.22 9.88
C THR A 137 6.06 23.11 10.29
N ALA A 138 6.00 21.98 9.66
CA ALA A 138 7.25 21.40 9.17
C ALA A 138 7.44 21.98 7.78
N GLY A 139 8.18 23.08 7.69
CA GLY A 139 8.68 23.59 6.43
C GLY A 139 9.66 22.58 5.88
N GLY A 140 9.18 21.70 5.03
CA GLY A 140 9.97 20.69 4.38
C GLY A 140 9.43 20.54 2.99
N GLY A 141 10.24 20.89 2.00
CA GLY A 141 10.06 20.40 0.64
C GLY A 141 9.89 18.89 0.65
N VAL A 142 9.46 18.30 -0.44
CA VAL A 142 9.34 16.85 -0.63
C VAL A 142 10.60 16.20 -0.07
N GLU A 143 10.48 15.60 1.11
CA GLU A 143 11.62 15.01 1.81
C GLU A 143 12.04 13.81 0.95
N GLU A 144 13.24 13.87 0.41
CA GLU A 144 13.77 12.74 -0.36
C GLU A 144 13.86 11.53 0.57
N TRP A 145 13.45 10.39 0.06
CA TRP A 145 13.54 9.12 0.78
C TRP A 145 14.97 8.88 1.29
N SER A 146 15.09 8.50 2.56
CA SER A 146 16.37 8.11 3.14
C SER A 146 16.97 6.91 2.39
N GLU A 147 18.26 6.66 2.57
CA GLU A 147 18.90 5.46 2.00
C GLU A 147 18.24 4.18 2.50
N GLU A 148 17.82 4.14 3.76
CA GLU A 148 17.14 2.99 4.35
C GLU A 148 15.75 2.77 3.75
N GLN A 149 14.97 3.82 3.54
CA GLN A 149 13.68 3.75 2.84
C GLN A 149 13.85 3.22 1.42
N ARG A 150 14.85 3.71 0.69
CA ARG A 150 15.16 3.22 -0.66
C ARG A 150 15.59 1.75 -0.65
N ALA A 151 16.37 1.34 0.35
CA ALA A 151 16.81 -0.06 0.48
C ALA A 151 15.63 -1.00 0.72
N ILE A 152 14.68 -0.64 1.60
CA ILE A 152 13.46 -1.44 1.84
C ILE A 152 12.59 -1.47 0.59
N ASN A 153 12.39 -0.33 -0.08
CA ASN A 153 11.64 -0.27 -1.33
C ASN A 153 12.25 -1.21 -2.40
N GLN A 154 13.58 -1.22 -2.51
CA GLN A 154 14.27 -2.13 -3.42
C GLN A 154 14.08 -3.59 -3.02
N GLN A 155 14.17 -3.94 -1.74
CA GLN A 155 13.90 -5.30 -1.27
C GLN A 155 12.47 -5.75 -1.63
N LEU A 156 11.47 -4.88 -1.48
CA LEU A 156 10.09 -5.16 -1.88
C LEU A 156 9.98 -5.41 -3.40
N VAL A 157 10.67 -4.61 -4.21
CA VAL A 157 10.74 -4.81 -5.67
C VAL A 157 11.41 -6.14 -6.01
N ASP A 158 12.52 -6.47 -5.36
CA ASP A 158 13.25 -7.73 -5.58
C ASP A 158 12.40 -8.95 -5.19
N CYS A 159 11.55 -8.80 -4.17
CA CYS A 159 10.52 -9.77 -3.82
C CYS A 159 9.32 -9.76 -4.77
N GLY A 160 9.30 -8.92 -5.81
CA GLY A 160 8.29 -8.87 -6.87
C GLY A 160 7.04 -8.08 -6.49
N ILE A 161 7.13 -7.13 -5.58
CA ILE A 161 6.09 -6.14 -5.32
C ILE A 161 6.22 -5.02 -6.36
N TYR A 162 5.18 -4.83 -7.17
CA TYR A 162 5.15 -3.83 -8.25
C TYR A 162 3.89 -2.95 -8.23
N THR A 163 3.02 -3.16 -7.26
CA THR A 163 1.76 -2.41 -7.11
C THR A 163 1.34 -2.36 -5.65
N THR A 164 0.52 -1.38 -5.30
CA THR A 164 -0.04 -1.18 -3.97
C THR A 164 -1.57 -1.25 -4.03
N PRO A 165 -2.22 -1.68 -2.96
CA PRO A 165 -1.66 -2.37 -1.79
C PRO A 165 -1.27 -3.81 -2.13
N SER A 166 -0.12 -4.25 -1.62
CA SER A 166 0.37 -5.63 -1.81
C SER A 166 0.92 -6.19 -0.50
N PHE A 167 0.71 -7.49 -0.29
CA PHE A 167 1.23 -8.20 0.86
C PHE A 167 2.32 -9.18 0.45
N LEU A 168 3.30 -9.33 1.33
CA LEU A 168 4.33 -10.35 1.27
C LEU A 168 4.31 -11.14 2.59
N LEU A 169 4.27 -12.45 2.49
CA LEU A 169 4.48 -13.37 3.61
C LEU A 169 5.41 -14.47 3.12
N ASP A 170 6.63 -14.49 3.64
CA ASP A 170 7.70 -15.33 3.13
C ASP A 170 7.86 -15.17 1.60
N ASP A 171 7.70 -16.23 0.82
CA ASP A 171 7.76 -16.19 -0.65
C ASP A 171 6.40 -15.93 -1.32
N HIS A 172 5.33 -15.76 -0.54
CA HIS A 172 3.98 -15.58 -1.06
C HIS A 172 3.62 -14.10 -1.21
N ARG A 173 3.09 -13.74 -2.38
CA ARG A 173 2.68 -12.38 -2.73
C ARG A 173 1.18 -12.33 -3.00
N PHE A 174 0.53 -11.32 -2.44
CA PHE A 174 -0.90 -11.12 -2.59
C PHE A 174 -1.18 -9.66 -2.92
N VAL A 175 -2.08 -9.39 -3.86
CA VAL A 175 -2.45 -8.04 -4.27
C VAL A 175 -3.87 -7.73 -3.81
N GLY A 176 -4.01 -6.66 -3.03
CA GLY A 176 -5.29 -6.20 -2.51
C GLY A 176 -5.78 -6.97 -1.28
N ILE A 177 -6.73 -6.36 -0.57
CA ILE A 177 -7.25 -6.85 0.73
C ILE A 177 -8.10 -8.11 0.63
N GLY A 178 -8.58 -8.47 -0.54
CA GLY A 178 -9.40 -9.68 -0.74
C GLY A 178 -8.68 -10.98 -0.37
N HIS A 179 -7.36 -10.94 -0.23
CA HIS A 179 -6.52 -12.08 0.11
C HIS A 179 -6.23 -12.25 1.61
N LEU A 180 -6.74 -11.37 2.49
CA LEU A 180 -6.49 -11.49 3.94
C LEU A 180 -6.80 -12.87 4.52
N PRO A 181 -7.93 -13.55 4.17
CA PRO A 181 -8.18 -14.91 4.65
C PRO A 181 -7.11 -15.92 4.20
N LEU A 182 -6.62 -15.77 2.97
CA LEU A 182 -5.60 -16.62 2.40
C LEU A 182 -4.23 -16.41 3.06
N ILE A 183 -3.88 -15.16 3.34
CA ILE A 183 -2.66 -14.79 4.07
C ILE A 183 -2.67 -15.45 5.45
N ARG A 184 -3.82 -15.44 6.15
CA ARG A 184 -3.96 -16.12 7.43
C ARG A 184 -3.76 -17.63 7.31
N ALA A 185 -4.37 -18.26 6.31
CA ALA A 185 -4.21 -19.69 6.09
C ALA A 185 -2.74 -20.05 5.82
N CYS A 186 -2.03 -19.27 5.00
CA CYS A 186 -0.59 -19.45 4.76
C CYS A 186 0.21 -19.27 6.06
N PHE A 187 -0.08 -18.23 6.84
CA PHE A 187 0.63 -17.96 8.11
C PHE A 187 0.47 -19.11 9.11
N LEU A 188 -0.71 -19.71 9.18
CA LEU A 188 -1.00 -20.84 10.08
C LEU A 188 -0.52 -22.20 9.53
N GLY A 189 0.07 -22.24 8.34
CA GLY A 189 0.45 -23.48 7.67
C GLY A 189 -0.76 -24.37 7.31
N GLU A 190 -1.96 -23.78 7.21
CA GLU A 190 -3.14 -24.47 6.75
C GLU A 190 -2.97 -24.78 5.27
N ALA A 191 -3.03 -26.05 4.88
CA ALA A 191 -2.97 -26.44 3.48
C ALA A 191 -4.11 -25.71 2.74
N LEU A 192 -3.75 -24.94 1.70
CA LEU A 192 -4.74 -24.37 0.80
C LEU A 192 -5.47 -25.56 0.17
N ARG A 193 -6.74 -25.73 0.50
CA ARG A 193 -7.59 -26.75 -0.14
C ARG A 193 -7.82 -26.26 -1.57
N ASP A 194 -7.30 -27.04 -2.52
CA ASP A 194 -7.53 -26.88 -3.96
C ASP A 194 -9.03 -26.90 -4.30
#